data_0fadca18832a92d2afd4fbdc309267d7
#
_entry.id   0fadca18832a92d2afd4fbdc309267d7
#
_cell.length_a   1.000
_cell.length_b   1.000
_cell.length_c   1.000
_cell.angle_alpha   90.00
_cell.angle_beta   90.00
_cell.angle_gamma   90.00
#
_symmetry.space_group_name_H-M   'P 1'
#
loop_
_entity.id
_entity.type
_entity.pdbx_description
1 polymer ?
#
loop_
_entity_poly.entity_id
_entity_poly.type
_entity_poly.pdbx_seq_one_letter_code
_entity_poly.pdbx_strand_id
1 'polypeptide(L)'
;MVTIHIKNVGPLKDTGEIALNRLLLIIGKQSSGKSTFMKVLCHCRWVEKTLMVDDDSSAKDYSKEHLFIESLKTFHRFNPDFFSSDSYIKYDGDYITIEQNGDDTDAVITRKSDFEDRRYNTKLCFIPSERNLISAVKNLDRTYKATELDILLNYLLEWDEVKDYYSTKNALRLSVARNIQYYNDGGADFIYLSQNGKKLPVFYASSGVQSAMPIEVMIDRYCAFVGEKASLSKHDWKQVSNDTSKANYQSVQFFIEEPEQNLYPMSQKDLILNIVNHLLMANKKGQKDSSIVLTTHSPYVVSVLNVLLSQARYCDLHPIYDVNVDDIVDYDHYMPSKYYSAYYINDNGTFENLIDSELPMISGVELDGVSDWVEENISKVNELIYG
;
A
#
# COMPACT_ATOMS: atom_id res chain seq x y z
N MET A 1 -14.30 -3.40 -12.48
CA MET A 1 -13.17 -3.91 -11.69
C MET A 1 -11.91 -3.35 -12.30
N VAL A 2 -11.01 -2.79 -11.51
CA VAL A 2 -9.75 -2.24 -12.03
C VAL A 2 -8.78 -3.38 -12.27
N THR A 3 -8.10 -3.38 -13.43
CA THR A 3 -7.09 -4.40 -13.76
C THR A 3 -5.81 -3.76 -14.30
N ILE A 4 -4.70 -4.49 -14.18
CA ILE A 4 -3.42 -4.10 -14.75
C ILE A 4 -2.69 -5.32 -15.32
N HIS A 5 -2.04 -5.13 -16.46
CA HIS A 5 -1.19 -6.12 -17.11
C HIS A 5 0.14 -5.47 -17.48
N ILE A 6 1.25 -6.04 -17.02
CA ILE A 6 2.61 -5.53 -17.25
C ILE A 6 3.46 -6.63 -17.89
N LYS A 7 4.19 -6.27 -18.97
CA LYS A 7 5.17 -7.18 -19.59
C LYS A 7 6.51 -6.49 -19.79
N ASN A 8 7.58 -7.23 -19.59
CA ASN A 8 8.95 -6.83 -19.85
C ASN A 8 9.32 -5.46 -19.25
N VAL A 9 8.98 -5.25 -17.96
CA VAL A 9 9.35 -4.06 -17.19
C VAL A 9 10.24 -4.49 -16.04
N GLY A 10 11.52 -4.15 -16.09
CA GLY A 10 12.52 -4.59 -15.12
C GLY A 10 12.49 -6.11 -14.94
N PRO A 11 12.34 -6.62 -13.70
CA PRO A 11 12.29 -8.06 -13.44
C PRO A 11 10.95 -8.72 -13.82
N LEU A 12 9.91 -7.96 -14.16
CA LEU A 12 8.59 -8.48 -14.53
C LEU A 12 8.58 -8.94 -15.98
N LYS A 13 8.34 -10.23 -16.20
CA LYS A 13 8.26 -10.81 -17.56
C LYS A 13 6.84 -10.72 -18.12
N ASP A 14 5.87 -11.20 -17.37
CA ASP A 14 4.44 -11.14 -17.73
C ASP A 14 3.61 -11.37 -16.46
N THR A 15 2.86 -10.34 -16.04
CA THR A 15 2.02 -10.45 -14.84
C THR A 15 0.70 -11.17 -15.13
N GLY A 16 0.32 -11.34 -16.41
CA GLY A 16 -1.07 -11.56 -16.72
C GLY A 16 -1.94 -10.37 -16.31
N GLU A 17 -3.25 -10.54 -16.43
CA GLU A 17 -4.21 -9.53 -15.96
C GLU A 17 -4.42 -9.67 -14.45
N ILE A 18 -4.00 -8.68 -13.69
CA ILE A 18 -4.11 -8.62 -12.23
C ILE A 18 -5.28 -7.73 -11.85
N ALA A 19 -6.25 -8.28 -11.12
CA ALA A 19 -7.40 -7.53 -10.61
C ALA A 19 -7.08 -6.85 -9.28
N LEU A 20 -7.43 -5.56 -9.18
CA LEU A 20 -7.31 -4.79 -7.95
C LEU A 20 -8.59 -4.95 -7.13
N ASN A 21 -8.47 -5.68 -6.05
CA ASN A 21 -9.49 -5.75 -5.01
C ASN A 21 -9.20 -4.76 -3.88
N ARG A 22 -10.05 -4.74 -2.83
CA ARG A 22 -9.83 -3.82 -1.70
C ARG A 22 -8.52 -4.09 -0.97
N LEU A 23 -8.10 -5.36 -0.89
CA LEU A 23 -6.79 -5.77 -0.40
C LEU A 23 -6.10 -6.62 -1.46
N LEU A 24 -4.98 -6.12 -1.98
CA LEU A 24 -4.11 -6.82 -2.92
C LEU A 24 -2.77 -7.09 -2.24
N LEU A 25 -2.41 -8.36 -2.10
CA LEU A 25 -1.14 -8.81 -1.55
C LEU A 25 -0.23 -9.31 -2.67
N ILE A 26 0.99 -8.79 -2.72
CA ILE A 26 2.04 -9.25 -3.64
C ILE A 26 3.18 -9.87 -2.83
N ILE A 27 3.44 -11.14 -3.06
CA ILE A 27 4.49 -11.92 -2.41
C ILE A 27 5.56 -12.28 -3.44
N GLY A 28 6.77 -12.47 -3.00
CA GLY A 28 7.87 -12.92 -3.85
C GLY A 28 9.22 -12.70 -3.21
N LYS A 29 10.24 -13.33 -3.74
CA LYS A 29 11.63 -13.20 -3.26
C LYS A 29 12.13 -11.76 -3.37
N GLN A 30 13.25 -11.47 -2.73
CA GLN A 30 13.94 -10.20 -2.93
C GLN A 30 14.26 -10.00 -4.41
N SER A 31 14.13 -8.75 -4.89
CA SER A 31 14.37 -8.37 -6.30
C SER A 31 13.45 -9.06 -7.34
N SER A 32 12.38 -9.73 -6.95
CA SER A 32 11.43 -10.35 -7.88
C SER A 32 10.57 -9.37 -8.68
N GLY A 33 10.53 -8.09 -8.30
CA GLY A 33 9.72 -7.05 -8.98
C GLY A 33 8.49 -6.57 -8.23
N LYS A 34 8.32 -6.90 -6.95
CA LYS A 34 7.19 -6.43 -6.13
C LYS A 34 7.07 -4.90 -6.13
N SER A 35 8.17 -4.19 -5.85
CA SER A 35 8.21 -2.72 -5.90
C SER A 35 7.97 -2.18 -7.31
N THR A 36 8.49 -2.85 -8.33
CA THR A 36 8.26 -2.49 -9.74
C THR A 36 6.77 -2.53 -10.07
N PHE A 37 6.10 -3.63 -9.75
CA PHE A 37 4.66 -3.78 -9.95
C PHE A 37 3.87 -2.68 -9.22
N MET A 38 4.15 -2.50 -7.93
CA MET A 38 3.45 -1.54 -7.09
C MET A 38 3.62 -0.10 -7.59
N LYS A 39 4.83 0.29 -8.00
CA LYS A 39 5.15 1.61 -8.53
C LYS A 39 4.43 1.89 -9.85
N VAL A 40 4.45 0.93 -10.80
CA VAL A 40 3.72 1.07 -12.07
C VAL A 40 2.22 1.22 -11.83
N LEU A 41 1.65 0.39 -10.96
CA LEU A 41 0.24 0.47 -10.60
C LEU A 41 -0.10 1.82 -9.93
N CYS A 42 0.71 2.26 -8.97
CA CYS A 42 0.54 3.56 -8.30
C CYS A 42 0.56 4.71 -9.32
N HIS A 43 1.46 4.66 -10.30
CA HIS A 43 1.54 5.67 -11.34
C HIS A 43 0.29 5.71 -12.21
N CYS A 44 -0.20 4.56 -12.67
CA CYS A 44 -1.45 4.49 -13.43
C CYS A 44 -2.64 5.09 -12.65
N ARG A 45 -2.75 4.77 -11.36
CA ARG A 45 -3.78 5.34 -10.46
C ARG A 45 -3.60 6.84 -10.28
N TRP A 46 -2.36 7.31 -10.21
CA TRP A 46 -2.06 8.74 -10.09
C TRP A 46 -2.43 9.51 -11.38
N VAL A 47 -2.12 8.97 -12.55
CA VAL A 47 -2.54 9.56 -13.84
C VAL A 47 -4.07 9.61 -13.92
N GLU A 48 -4.77 8.53 -13.58
CA GLU A 48 -6.23 8.50 -13.54
C GLU A 48 -6.79 9.57 -12.60
N LYS A 49 -6.28 9.66 -11.36
CA LYS A 49 -6.68 10.69 -10.40
C LYS A 49 -6.48 12.09 -10.96
N THR A 50 -5.31 12.37 -11.54
CA THR A 50 -4.99 13.69 -12.06
C THR A 50 -5.97 14.11 -13.15
N LEU A 51 -6.28 13.21 -14.09
CA LEU A 51 -7.25 13.47 -15.15
C LEU A 51 -8.69 13.64 -14.65
N MET A 52 -9.01 13.06 -13.49
CA MET A 52 -10.33 13.19 -12.87
C MET A 52 -10.51 14.48 -12.09
N VAL A 53 -9.45 14.97 -11.44
CA VAL A 53 -9.49 16.11 -10.54
C VAL A 53 -9.24 17.41 -11.30
N ASP A 54 -8.37 17.38 -12.32
CA ASP A 54 -8.00 18.55 -13.11
C ASP A 54 -9.03 18.81 -14.23
N ASP A 55 -9.68 19.98 -14.20
CA ASP A 55 -10.61 20.41 -15.26
C ASP A 55 -9.88 21.02 -16.45
N ASP A 56 -8.63 21.44 -16.25
CA ASP A 56 -7.79 21.98 -17.30
C ASP A 56 -7.09 20.85 -18.04
N SER A 57 -7.84 20.19 -18.92
CA SER A 57 -7.36 19.06 -19.75
C SER A 57 -6.15 19.40 -20.63
N SER A 58 -5.73 20.66 -20.64
CA SER A 58 -4.53 21.14 -21.32
C SER A 58 -3.25 20.99 -20.50
N ALA A 59 -3.35 20.81 -19.18
CA ALA A 59 -2.19 20.97 -18.28
C ALA A 59 -1.19 19.81 -18.38
N LYS A 60 -1.63 18.55 -18.59
CA LYS A 60 -0.72 17.41 -18.79
C LYS A 60 -1.39 16.36 -19.68
N ASP A 61 -1.09 16.42 -20.96
CA ASP A 61 -1.50 15.38 -21.89
C ASP A 61 -0.51 14.22 -21.86
N TYR A 62 -0.76 13.27 -20.94
CA TYR A 62 0.08 12.07 -20.79
C TYR A 62 0.14 11.20 -22.05
N SER A 63 -0.67 11.51 -23.07
CA SER A 63 -0.66 10.84 -24.39
C SER A 63 0.28 11.52 -25.40
N LYS A 64 1.16 12.43 -24.97
CA LYS A 64 2.08 13.13 -25.86
C LYS A 64 3.48 13.22 -25.26
N GLU A 65 4.47 13.36 -26.14
CA GLU A 65 5.87 13.63 -25.79
C GLU A 65 6.43 12.62 -24.79
N HIS A 66 5.98 11.35 -24.86
CA HIS A 66 6.37 10.26 -23.96
C HIS A 66 6.12 10.57 -22.46
N LEU A 67 5.26 11.56 -22.18
CA LEU A 67 5.09 12.09 -20.81
C LEU A 67 4.68 11.02 -19.80
N PHE A 68 3.86 10.03 -20.19
CA PHE A 68 3.48 8.93 -19.30
C PHE A 68 4.70 8.14 -18.84
N ILE A 69 5.51 7.65 -19.77
CA ILE A 69 6.65 6.78 -19.46
C ILE A 69 7.78 7.56 -18.78
N GLU A 70 8.03 8.80 -19.20
CA GLU A 70 9.07 9.64 -18.60
C GLU A 70 8.71 10.07 -17.17
N SER A 71 7.44 10.43 -16.92
CA SER A 71 6.98 10.71 -15.55
C SER A 71 6.98 9.46 -14.66
N LEU A 72 6.67 8.28 -15.21
CA LEU A 72 6.79 7.00 -14.49
C LEU A 72 8.24 6.73 -14.09
N LYS A 73 9.19 6.86 -15.02
CA LYS A 73 10.62 6.65 -14.76
C LYS A 73 11.14 7.62 -13.70
N THR A 74 10.89 8.91 -13.88
CA THR A 74 11.43 9.98 -13.03
C THR A 74 10.82 9.94 -11.63
N PHE A 75 9.49 9.97 -11.51
CA PHE A 75 8.82 10.03 -10.22
C PHE A 75 9.09 8.80 -9.36
N HIS A 76 9.07 7.61 -9.96
CA HIS A 76 9.27 6.37 -9.21
C HIS A 76 10.74 5.93 -9.14
N ARG A 77 11.68 6.74 -9.66
CA ARG A 77 13.11 6.47 -9.62
C ARG A 77 13.50 5.14 -10.27
N PHE A 78 12.90 4.84 -11.41
CA PHE A 78 13.26 3.65 -12.16
C PHE A 78 14.60 3.80 -12.85
N ASN A 79 15.37 2.70 -12.92
CA ASN A 79 16.47 2.61 -13.85
C ASN A 79 15.92 2.67 -15.29
N PRO A 80 16.44 3.54 -16.17
CA PRO A 80 16.01 3.60 -17.57
C PRO A 80 16.03 2.24 -18.27
N ASP A 81 17.00 1.39 -17.97
CA ASP A 81 17.14 0.04 -18.56
C ASP A 81 16.01 -0.95 -18.17
N PHE A 82 15.09 -0.55 -17.27
CA PHE A 82 13.91 -1.36 -16.94
C PHE A 82 12.86 -1.35 -18.03
N PHE A 83 12.96 -0.44 -18.97
CA PHE A 83 12.01 -0.29 -20.07
C PHE A 83 12.73 -0.50 -21.40
N SER A 84 12.04 -1.10 -22.35
CA SER A 84 12.52 -1.40 -23.68
C SER A 84 11.38 -1.32 -24.72
N SER A 85 11.70 -1.48 -25.99
CA SER A 85 10.71 -1.57 -27.06
C SER A 85 9.67 -2.69 -26.87
N ASP A 86 10.01 -3.72 -26.08
CA ASP A 86 9.14 -4.87 -25.79
C ASP A 86 8.32 -4.67 -24.50
N SER A 87 8.50 -3.56 -23.81
CA SER A 87 7.74 -3.27 -22.59
C SER A 87 6.29 -3.00 -22.90
N TYR A 88 5.40 -3.48 -22.07
CA TYR A 88 3.97 -3.29 -22.22
C TYR A 88 3.31 -3.02 -20.88
N ILE A 89 2.46 -1.99 -20.82
CA ILE A 89 1.62 -1.70 -19.66
C ILE A 89 0.21 -1.45 -20.17
N LYS A 90 -0.74 -2.25 -19.69
CA LYS A 90 -2.17 -2.01 -19.91
C LYS A 90 -2.84 -1.86 -18.55
N TYR A 91 -3.49 -0.74 -18.37
CA TYR A 91 -4.28 -0.44 -17.18
C TYR A 91 -5.72 -0.18 -17.60
N ASP A 92 -6.66 -0.92 -17.00
CA ASP A 92 -8.10 -0.70 -17.14
C ASP A 92 -8.63 -0.19 -15.80
N GLY A 93 -8.65 1.13 -15.64
CA GLY A 93 -9.05 1.82 -14.44
C GLY A 93 -10.55 1.92 -14.24
N ASP A 94 -10.95 2.73 -13.26
CA ASP A 94 -12.37 3.00 -13.02
C ASP A 94 -12.97 3.86 -14.14
N TYR A 95 -12.20 4.81 -14.68
CA TYR A 95 -12.67 5.86 -15.58
C TYR A 95 -11.87 6.02 -16.86
N ILE A 96 -10.64 5.53 -16.86
CA ILE A 96 -9.75 5.57 -18.02
C ILE A 96 -9.16 4.20 -18.29
N THR A 97 -8.69 4.01 -19.53
CA THR A 97 -7.74 2.96 -19.87
C THR A 97 -6.42 3.60 -20.28
N ILE A 98 -5.30 2.98 -19.93
CA ILE A 98 -3.96 3.36 -20.36
C ILE A 98 -3.33 2.16 -21.04
N GLU A 99 -2.78 2.37 -22.23
CA GLU A 99 -2.00 1.38 -22.96
C GLU A 99 -0.68 1.99 -23.40
N GLN A 100 0.44 1.47 -22.90
CA GLN A 100 1.81 1.85 -23.26
C GLN A 100 2.48 0.66 -23.95
N ASN A 101 2.97 0.88 -25.16
CA ASN A 101 3.67 -0.13 -25.95
C ASN A 101 5.10 0.36 -26.21
N GLY A 102 6.10 -0.30 -25.59
CA GLY A 102 7.49 0.13 -25.65
C GLY A 102 7.77 1.39 -24.83
N ASP A 103 9.03 1.77 -24.79
CA ASP A 103 9.52 2.96 -24.06
C ASP A 103 9.71 4.20 -24.95
N ASP A 104 9.60 4.02 -26.26
CA ASP A 104 9.77 5.07 -27.28
C ASP A 104 8.45 5.37 -28.03
N THR A 105 7.32 5.22 -27.36
CA THR A 105 5.99 5.54 -27.91
C THR A 105 5.16 6.35 -26.92
N ASP A 106 4.17 7.05 -27.44
CA ASP A 106 3.19 7.74 -26.62
C ASP A 106 2.16 6.74 -26.05
N ALA A 107 1.74 6.95 -24.82
CA ALA A 107 0.66 6.17 -24.22
C ALA A 107 -0.69 6.49 -24.87
N VAL A 108 -1.49 5.46 -25.11
CA VAL A 108 -2.89 5.64 -25.53
C VAL A 108 -3.75 5.69 -24.27
N ILE A 109 -4.36 6.86 -23.99
CA ILE A 109 -5.23 7.05 -22.84
C ILE A 109 -6.65 7.34 -23.34
N THR A 110 -7.59 6.48 -22.94
CA THR A 110 -8.99 6.60 -23.36
C THR A 110 -9.88 6.80 -22.14
N ARG A 111 -10.74 7.83 -22.17
CA ARG A 111 -11.77 8.06 -21.16
C ARG A 111 -12.95 7.14 -21.37
N LYS A 112 -13.47 6.53 -20.32
CA LYS A 112 -14.68 5.71 -20.38
C LYS A 112 -15.92 6.58 -20.52
N SER A 113 -17.04 6.01 -20.97
CA SER A 113 -18.27 6.73 -21.28
C SER A 113 -18.90 7.48 -20.11
N ASP A 114 -18.66 7.02 -18.87
CA ASP A 114 -19.18 7.61 -17.64
C ASP A 114 -18.15 8.48 -16.89
N PHE A 115 -17.05 8.87 -17.58
CA PHE A 115 -15.98 9.68 -17.00
C PHE A 115 -16.48 11.01 -16.40
N GLU A 116 -17.36 11.72 -17.10
CA GLU A 116 -17.85 13.03 -16.68
C GLU A 116 -18.85 12.96 -15.51
N ASP A 117 -19.64 11.87 -15.44
CA ASP A 117 -20.72 11.73 -14.47
C ASP A 117 -20.24 11.26 -13.08
N ARG A 118 -19.03 10.71 -12.98
CA ARG A 118 -18.52 10.03 -11.77
C ARG A 118 -17.11 10.45 -11.43
N ARG A 119 -16.88 11.73 -11.30
CA ARG A 119 -15.56 12.24 -10.88
C ARG A 119 -15.40 12.14 -9.37
N TYR A 120 -14.49 11.31 -8.91
CA TYR A 120 -14.15 11.16 -7.49
C TYR A 120 -12.70 11.55 -7.23
N ASN A 121 -12.46 12.19 -6.10
CA ASN A 121 -11.11 12.43 -5.63
C ASN A 121 -10.70 11.32 -4.65
N THR A 122 -9.70 10.54 -5.02
CA THR A 122 -9.13 9.48 -4.20
C THR A 122 -7.79 9.95 -3.64
N LYS A 123 -7.57 9.84 -2.32
CA LYS A 123 -6.22 10.03 -1.77
C LYS A 123 -5.36 8.83 -2.15
N LEU A 124 -4.27 9.08 -2.85
CA LEU A 124 -3.23 8.07 -3.10
C LEU A 124 -2.10 8.31 -2.11
N CYS A 125 -1.67 7.26 -1.43
CA CYS A 125 -0.58 7.32 -0.46
C CYS A 125 0.38 6.16 -0.68
N PHE A 126 1.63 6.47 -1.04
CA PHE A 126 2.69 5.47 -1.19
C PHE A 126 3.62 5.53 0.02
N ILE A 127 3.74 4.42 0.74
CA ILE A 127 4.61 4.28 1.91
C ILE A 127 5.75 3.33 1.54
N PRO A 128 6.95 3.87 1.25
CA PRO A 128 8.07 3.09 0.75
C PRO A 128 8.73 2.23 1.84
N SER A 129 9.59 1.31 1.44
CA SER A 129 10.44 0.53 2.34
C SER A 129 11.42 1.41 3.13
N GLU A 130 11.84 2.56 2.56
CA GLU A 130 12.72 3.55 3.20
C GLU A 130 12.01 4.46 4.20
N ARG A 131 10.76 4.19 4.54
CA ARG A 131 9.92 5.05 5.41
C ARG A 131 10.52 5.42 6.75
N ASN A 132 11.42 4.61 7.28
CA ASN A 132 12.11 4.89 8.54
C ASN A 132 13.09 6.07 8.46
N LEU A 133 13.44 6.57 7.27
CA LEU A 133 14.29 7.75 7.10
C LEU A 133 13.76 8.97 7.85
N ILE A 134 12.44 9.17 7.88
CA ILE A 134 11.82 10.29 8.62
C ILE A 134 12.10 10.23 10.12
N SER A 135 12.28 9.04 10.67
CA SER A 135 12.54 8.78 12.08
C SER A 135 14.03 8.65 12.40
N ALA A 136 14.80 8.12 11.48
CA ALA A 136 16.22 7.80 11.67
C ALA A 136 17.16 8.97 11.34
N VAL A 137 16.73 9.93 10.54
CA VAL A 137 17.56 11.06 10.09
C VAL A 137 17.05 12.36 10.69
N LYS A 138 17.92 13.07 11.42
CA LYS A 138 17.60 14.40 11.96
C LYS A 138 17.59 15.45 10.85
N ASN A 139 16.58 16.34 10.88
CA ASN A 139 16.44 17.44 9.93
C ASN A 139 16.45 16.97 8.46
N LEU A 140 15.76 15.88 8.17
CA LEU A 140 15.71 15.28 6.83
C LEU A 140 15.16 16.28 5.80
N ASP A 141 14.21 17.13 6.18
CA ASP A 141 13.67 18.25 5.40
C ASP A 141 14.73 19.24 4.89
N ARG A 142 15.83 19.39 5.65
CA ARG A 142 16.96 20.25 5.28
C ARG A 142 18.07 19.55 4.52
N THR A 143 18.17 18.23 4.67
CA THR A 143 19.26 17.43 4.10
C THR A 143 18.89 16.75 2.81
N TYR A 144 17.62 16.36 2.64
CA TYR A 144 17.14 15.77 1.40
C TYR A 144 16.87 16.86 0.35
N LYS A 145 17.71 16.88 -0.69
CA LYS A 145 17.57 17.81 -1.82
C LYS A 145 17.32 17.00 -3.08
N ALA A 146 16.06 16.76 -3.40
CA ALA A 146 15.70 16.30 -4.72
C ALA A 146 15.70 17.49 -5.69
N THR A 147 16.22 17.29 -6.87
CA THR A 147 16.15 18.28 -7.98
C THR A 147 14.76 18.35 -8.55
N GLU A 148 14.02 17.24 -8.45
CA GLU A 148 12.64 17.07 -8.94
C GLU A 148 11.82 16.31 -7.91
N LEU A 149 10.49 16.41 -8.01
CA LEU A 149 9.56 15.66 -7.17
C LEU A 149 9.64 14.17 -7.52
N ASP A 150 10.15 13.38 -6.60
CA ASP A 150 10.14 11.92 -6.68
C ASP A 150 9.27 11.30 -5.57
N ILE A 151 9.09 9.99 -5.61
CA ILE A 151 8.24 9.26 -4.68
C ILE A 151 8.68 9.38 -3.23
N LEU A 152 9.98 9.51 -2.96
CA LEU A 152 10.49 9.68 -1.61
C LEU A 152 10.25 11.11 -1.10
N LEU A 153 10.51 12.14 -1.93
CA LEU A 153 10.19 13.51 -1.59
C LEU A 153 8.67 13.68 -1.39
N ASN A 154 7.85 13.07 -2.24
CA ASN A 154 6.40 13.05 -2.06
C ASN A 154 5.99 12.44 -0.71
N TYR A 155 6.58 11.31 -0.34
CA TYR A 155 6.35 10.68 0.96
C TYR A 155 6.74 11.60 2.14
N LEU A 156 7.87 12.31 2.04
CA LEU A 156 8.30 13.27 3.06
C LEU A 156 7.34 14.46 3.19
N LEU A 157 6.85 14.98 2.07
CA LEU A 157 5.85 16.07 2.06
C LEU A 157 4.52 15.61 2.66
N GLU A 158 4.09 14.41 2.36
CA GLU A 158 2.89 13.82 2.95
C GLU A 158 3.05 13.57 4.47
N TRP A 159 4.23 13.15 4.90
CA TRP A 159 4.54 13.04 6.33
C TRP A 159 4.41 14.40 7.05
N ASP A 160 5.00 15.45 6.49
CA ASP A 160 4.93 16.80 7.06
C ASP A 160 3.48 17.32 7.19
N GLU A 161 2.58 16.90 6.31
CA GLU A 161 1.17 17.28 6.38
C GLU A 161 0.42 16.54 7.49
N VAL A 162 0.70 15.25 7.70
CA VAL A 162 -0.08 14.43 8.65
C VAL A 162 0.44 14.56 10.09
N LYS A 163 1.74 14.72 10.30
CA LYS A 163 2.36 14.74 11.64
C LYS A 163 1.82 15.87 12.52
N ASP A 164 1.55 17.03 11.94
CA ASP A 164 1.09 18.23 12.67
C ASP A 164 -0.31 18.06 13.28
N TYR A 165 -1.07 17.05 12.85
CA TYR A 165 -2.37 16.73 13.46
C TYR A 165 -2.22 16.15 14.87
N TYR A 166 -1.15 15.42 15.13
CA TYR A 166 -0.94 14.71 16.38
C TYR A 166 -0.14 15.60 17.36
N SER A 167 -0.77 15.97 18.45
CA SER A 167 -0.16 16.78 19.53
C SER A 167 -0.21 16.00 20.84
N THR A 168 0.35 16.59 21.90
CA THR A 168 0.24 16.03 23.26
C THR A 168 -1.21 15.81 23.73
N LYS A 169 -2.18 16.55 23.17
CA LYS A 169 -3.61 16.40 23.46
C LYS A 169 -4.31 15.38 22.59
N ASN A 170 -3.73 15.05 21.45
CA ASN A 170 -4.25 14.15 20.45
C ASN A 170 -3.14 13.19 20.01
N ALA A 171 -2.53 12.50 20.95
CA ALA A 171 -1.46 11.56 20.69
C ALA A 171 -2.00 10.23 20.16
N LEU A 172 -1.38 9.67 19.12
CA LEU A 172 -1.75 8.37 18.56
C LEU A 172 -1.12 7.24 19.38
N ARG A 173 -1.95 6.33 19.89
CA ARG A 173 -1.46 5.08 20.48
C ARG A 173 -1.09 4.09 19.37
N LEU A 174 0.16 3.60 19.38
CA LEU A 174 0.61 2.65 18.39
C LEU A 174 0.07 1.24 18.65
N SER A 175 -0.43 0.59 17.61
CA SER A 175 -0.93 -0.79 17.69
C SER A 175 0.20 -1.79 17.94
N VAL A 176 1.34 -1.59 17.29
CA VAL A 176 2.54 -2.45 17.41
C VAL A 176 3.19 -2.41 18.79
N ALA A 177 2.89 -1.39 19.59
CA ALA A 177 3.43 -1.19 20.92
C ALA A 177 2.45 -0.35 21.77
N ARG A 178 1.43 -0.98 22.34
CA ARG A 178 0.31 -0.33 23.05
C ARG A 178 0.69 0.57 24.23
N ASN A 179 1.90 0.45 24.73
CA ASN A 179 2.47 1.32 25.76
C ASN A 179 3.17 2.56 25.21
N ILE A 180 3.18 2.75 23.88
CA ILE A 180 3.79 3.88 23.17
C ILE A 180 2.71 4.73 22.53
N GLN A 181 2.84 6.05 22.70
CA GLN A 181 2.03 7.05 22.03
C GLN A 181 2.93 7.98 21.21
N TYR A 182 2.55 8.23 19.97
CA TYR A 182 3.22 9.18 19.09
C TYR A 182 2.55 10.56 19.15
N TYR A 183 3.32 11.61 19.09
CA TYR A 183 2.87 12.98 18.89
C TYR A 183 3.98 13.87 18.33
N ASN A 184 3.59 14.95 17.66
CA ASN A 184 4.47 16.03 17.21
C ASN A 184 4.40 17.21 18.19
N ASP A 185 5.54 17.86 18.44
CA ASP A 185 5.63 19.05 19.29
C ASP A 185 6.66 20.01 18.69
N GLY A 186 6.16 21.13 18.17
CA GLY A 186 7.01 22.14 17.55
C GLY A 186 7.75 21.68 16.30
N GLY A 187 7.16 20.78 15.50
CA GLY A 187 7.73 20.22 14.28
C GLY A 187 8.69 19.05 14.52
N ALA A 188 8.91 18.65 15.79
CA ALA A 188 9.70 17.48 16.14
C ALA A 188 8.81 16.32 16.60
N ASP A 189 9.20 15.10 16.19
CA ASP A 189 8.45 13.88 16.44
C ASP A 189 8.91 13.22 17.75
N PHE A 190 7.94 12.87 18.59
CA PHE A 190 8.18 12.27 19.90
C PHE A 190 7.34 11.03 20.12
N ILE A 191 7.86 10.14 20.97
CA ILE A 191 7.10 9.07 21.60
C ILE A 191 7.02 9.27 23.10
N TYR A 192 5.88 8.90 23.67
CA TYR A 192 5.65 8.84 25.11
C TYR A 192 5.54 7.38 25.54
N LEU A 193 6.36 6.99 26.51
CA LEU A 193 6.39 5.64 27.09
C LEU A 193 5.52 5.60 28.34
N SER A 194 4.31 5.04 28.24
CA SER A 194 3.34 4.99 29.34
C SER A 194 3.86 4.27 30.59
N GLN A 195 4.77 3.28 30.40
CA GLN A 195 5.30 2.48 31.50
C GLN A 195 6.15 3.25 32.51
N ASN A 196 6.85 4.29 32.06
CA ASN A 196 7.78 5.05 32.90
C ASN A 196 7.63 6.58 32.80
N GLY A 197 6.61 7.04 32.06
CA GLY A 197 6.33 8.47 31.89
C GLY A 197 7.39 9.24 31.08
N LYS A 198 8.25 8.55 30.33
CA LYS A 198 9.34 9.18 29.57
C LYS A 198 8.88 9.64 28.19
N LYS A 199 9.31 10.86 27.84
CA LYS A 199 9.23 11.44 26.50
C LYS A 199 10.57 11.23 25.80
N LEU A 200 10.56 10.70 24.58
CA LEU A 200 11.76 10.48 23.77
C LEU A 200 11.52 11.01 22.33
N PRO A 201 12.48 11.71 21.72
CA PRO A 201 12.46 11.93 20.27
C PRO A 201 12.41 10.58 19.53
N VAL A 202 11.62 10.49 18.46
CA VAL A 202 11.46 9.26 17.67
C VAL A 202 12.81 8.74 17.13
N PHE A 203 13.75 9.63 16.89
CA PHE A 203 15.11 9.28 16.51
C PHE A 203 15.77 8.24 17.45
N TYR A 204 15.41 8.23 18.74
CA TYR A 204 15.94 7.27 19.73
C TYR A 204 15.02 6.08 19.99
N ALA A 205 13.93 5.95 19.23
CA ALA A 205 13.05 4.79 19.32
C ALA A 205 13.72 3.54 18.73
N SER A 206 13.17 2.37 19.05
CA SER A 206 13.59 1.12 18.40
C SER A 206 13.29 1.14 16.90
N SER A 207 14.07 0.39 16.10
CA SER A 207 13.87 0.28 14.66
C SER A 207 12.45 -0.17 14.28
N GLY A 208 11.85 -1.06 15.07
CA GLY A 208 10.45 -1.49 14.86
C GLY A 208 9.46 -0.34 15.00
N VAL A 209 9.60 0.50 16.03
CA VAL A 209 8.75 1.67 16.21
C VAL A 209 9.00 2.68 15.08
N GLN A 210 10.25 2.92 14.70
CA GLN A 210 10.59 3.82 13.60
C GLN A 210 10.03 3.35 12.24
N SER A 211 9.91 2.04 12.02
CA SER A 211 9.35 1.47 10.79
C SER A 211 7.81 1.46 10.77
N ALA A 212 7.16 1.15 11.90
CA ALA A 212 5.72 1.00 11.97
C ALA A 212 4.97 2.32 12.16
N MET A 213 5.52 3.23 12.97
CA MET A 213 4.87 4.51 13.33
C MET A 213 4.44 5.32 12.10
N PRO A 214 5.27 5.48 11.05
CA PRO A 214 4.83 6.22 9.87
C PRO A 214 3.63 5.59 9.16
N ILE A 215 3.58 4.25 9.11
CA ILE A 215 2.43 3.53 8.54
C ILE A 215 1.17 3.84 9.36
N GLU A 216 1.22 3.67 10.68
CA GLU A 216 0.05 3.86 11.54
C GLU A 216 -0.45 5.31 11.53
N VAL A 217 0.46 6.29 11.57
CA VAL A 217 0.12 7.72 11.51
C VAL A 217 -0.56 8.09 10.20
N MET A 218 0.01 7.67 9.06
CA MET A 218 -0.54 8.00 7.75
C MET A 218 -1.87 7.30 7.48
N ILE A 219 -2.00 6.04 7.89
CA ILE A 219 -3.25 5.28 7.73
C ILE A 219 -4.35 5.88 8.59
N ASP A 220 -4.10 6.11 9.89
CA ASP A 220 -5.09 6.71 10.78
C ASP A 220 -5.57 8.05 10.22
N ARG A 221 -4.65 8.92 9.80
CA ARG A 221 -5.01 10.25 9.33
C ARG A 221 -5.74 10.24 8.00
N TYR A 222 -5.26 9.51 7.00
CA TYR A 222 -5.89 9.51 5.67
C TYR A 222 -7.21 8.75 5.65
N CYS A 223 -7.38 7.70 6.45
CA CYS A 223 -8.67 7.06 6.62
C CYS A 223 -9.69 7.96 7.34
N ALA A 224 -9.23 8.79 8.28
CA ALA A 224 -10.09 9.79 8.93
C ALA A 224 -10.58 10.86 7.94
N PHE A 225 -9.75 11.26 6.98
CA PHE A 225 -10.10 12.26 5.96
C PHE A 225 -11.20 11.83 4.99
N VAL A 226 -11.41 10.54 4.78
CA VAL A 226 -12.45 10.06 3.88
C VAL A 226 -13.82 10.54 4.35
N GLY A 227 -14.55 11.22 3.45
CA GLY A 227 -15.87 11.78 3.72
C GLY A 227 -15.88 13.09 4.52
N GLU A 228 -14.74 13.59 5.01
CA GLU A 228 -14.66 14.89 5.67
C GLU A 228 -14.67 16.05 4.65
N LYS A 229 -15.41 17.12 4.95
CA LYS A 229 -15.46 18.30 4.09
C LYS A 229 -14.14 19.08 4.16
N ALA A 230 -13.63 19.49 2.99
CA ALA A 230 -12.45 20.35 2.84
C ALA A 230 -11.17 19.77 3.49
N SER A 231 -10.97 18.47 3.36
CA SER A 231 -9.86 17.75 3.99
C SER A 231 -8.68 17.46 3.05
N LEU A 232 -8.61 18.16 1.91
CA LEU A 232 -7.52 17.94 0.94
C LEU A 232 -6.16 18.30 1.51
N SER A 233 -5.14 17.54 1.12
CA SER A 233 -3.75 17.89 1.34
C SER A 233 -3.39 19.21 0.64
N LYS A 234 -2.39 19.94 1.15
CA LYS A 234 -1.92 21.20 0.53
C LYS A 234 -1.50 21.01 -0.92
N HIS A 235 -0.99 19.83 -1.25
CA HIS A 235 -0.60 19.49 -2.62
C HIS A 235 -1.83 19.29 -3.52
N ASP A 236 -2.82 18.54 -3.05
CA ASP A 236 -4.04 18.26 -3.80
C ASP A 236 -4.93 19.50 -3.98
N TRP A 237 -4.92 20.45 -3.02
CA TRP A 237 -5.58 21.75 -3.20
C TRP A 237 -5.13 22.53 -4.41
N LYS A 238 -3.86 22.42 -4.78
CA LYS A 238 -3.31 23.08 -5.98
C LYS A 238 -3.79 22.45 -7.28
N GLN A 239 -4.26 21.21 -7.24
CA GLN A 239 -4.75 20.47 -8.41
C GLN A 239 -6.26 20.59 -8.59
N VAL A 240 -7.00 20.88 -7.51
CA VAL A 240 -8.46 21.06 -7.54
C VAL A 240 -8.75 22.48 -8.00
N SER A 241 -9.28 22.63 -9.20
CA SER A 241 -9.84 23.88 -9.67
C SER A 241 -11.14 24.21 -8.91
N ASN A 242 -11.82 25.27 -9.25
CA ASN A 242 -12.96 25.89 -8.52
C ASN A 242 -14.17 24.95 -8.20
N ASP A 243 -14.09 23.65 -8.45
CA ASP A 243 -15.17 22.71 -8.16
C ASP A 243 -15.08 22.17 -6.72
N THR A 244 -15.94 22.70 -5.85
CA THR A 244 -16.04 22.31 -4.44
C THR A 244 -16.44 20.84 -4.21
N SER A 245 -17.02 20.17 -5.23
CA SER A 245 -17.36 18.75 -5.14
C SER A 245 -16.11 17.85 -5.06
N LYS A 246 -14.98 18.31 -5.57
CA LYS A 246 -13.67 17.64 -5.57
C LYS A 246 -12.82 17.98 -4.33
N ALA A 247 -13.31 18.86 -3.46
CA ALA A 247 -12.60 19.29 -2.26
C ALA A 247 -12.55 18.26 -1.13
N ASN A 248 -13.05 17.04 -1.37
CA ASN A 248 -13.09 15.97 -0.39
C ASN A 248 -12.55 14.68 -0.99
N TYR A 249 -11.91 13.86 -0.15
CA TYR A 249 -11.61 12.49 -0.54
C TYR A 249 -12.84 11.60 -0.34
N GLN A 250 -13.25 10.91 -1.41
CA GLN A 250 -14.31 9.89 -1.37
C GLN A 250 -13.77 8.50 -1.05
N SER A 251 -12.46 8.32 -1.21
CA SER A 251 -11.75 7.07 -0.87
C SER A 251 -10.27 7.34 -0.65
N VAL A 252 -9.57 6.35 -0.11
CA VAL A 252 -8.11 6.34 0.00
C VAL A 252 -7.56 5.05 -0.59
N GLN A 253 -6.43 5.12 -1.25
CA GLN A 253 -5.69 3.95 -1.71
C GLN A 253 -4.26 4.02 -1.20
N PHE A 254 -3.87 3.00 -0.45
CA PHE A 254 -2.52 2.85 0.07
C PHE A 254 -1.71 1.87 -0.76
N PHE A 255 -0.43 2.20 -0.93
CA PHE A 255 0.61 1.34 -1.47
C PHE A 255 1.69 1.23 -0.41
N ILE A 256 1.83 0.08 0.25
CA ILE A 256 2.74 -0.09 1.38
C ILE A 256 3.75 -1.19 1.08
N GLU A 257 5.02 -0.83 1.04
CA GLU A 257 6.11 -1.78 0.88
C GLU A 257 6.51 -2.35 2.25
N GLU A 258 6.56 -3.69 2.33
CA GLU A 258 7.11 -4.46 3.45
C GLU A 258 6.68 -3.94 4.83
N PRO A 259 5.38 -3.95 5.17
CA PRO A 259 4.89 -3.41 6.44
C PRO A 259 5.53 -4.10 7.66
N GLU A 260 5.98 -5.33 7.51
CA GLU A 260 6.62 -6.16 8.53
C GLU A 260 8.04 -5.73 8.91
N GLN A 261 8.66 -4.81 8.15
CA GLN A 261 10.07 -4.46 8.31
C GLN A 261 10.43 -4.08 9.76
N ASN A 262 11.46 -4.74 10.30
CA ASN A 262 11.96 -4.55 11.66
C ASN A 262 10.96 -4.89 12.78
N LEU A 263 9.85 -5.59 12.52
CA LEU A 263 8.84 -5.93 13.49
C LEU A 263 8.95 -7.38 13.98
N TYR A 264 8.73 -7.56 15.29
CA TYR A 264 8.50 -8.86 15.88
C TYR A 264 7.17 -9.46 15.37
N PRO A 265 7.03 -10.81 15.24
CA PRO A 265 5.84 -11.44 14.64
C PRO A 265 4.49 -10.97 15.22
N MET A 266 4.38 -10.83 16.55
CA MET A 266 3.14 -10.34 17.16
C MET A 266 2.84 -8.88 16.81
N SER A 267 3.87 -8.04 16.65
CA SER A 267 3.69 -6.66 16.21
C SER A 267 3.30 -6.57 14.73
N GLN A 268 3.75 -7.51 13.90
CA GLN A 268 3.29 -7.63 12.51
C GLN A 268 1.78 -7.92 12.47
N LYS A 269 1.31 -8.88 13.30
CA LYS A 269 -0.11 -9.18 13.46
C LYS A 269 -0.90 -7.93 13.86
N ASP A 270 -0.46 -7.23 14.90
CA ASP A 270 -1.17 -6.06 15.42
C ASP A 270 -1.22 -4.93 14.37
N LEU A 271 -0.14 -4.75 13.59
CA LEU A 271 -0.10 -3.77 12.48
C LEU A 271 -1.09 -4.14 11.37
N ILE A 272 -1.11 -5.39 10.90
CA ILE A 272 -2.00 -5.80 9.81
C ILE A 272 -3.47 -5.67 10.22
N LEU A 273 -3.83 -6.07 11.45
CA LEU A 273 -5.19 -5.88 11.97
C LEU A 273 -5.56 -4.39 12.04
N ASN A 274 -4.64 -3.53 12.49
CA ASN A 274 -4.84 -2.08 12.51
C ASN A 274 -5.08 -1.50 11.11
N ILE A 275 -4.26 -1.91 10.12
CA ILE A 275 -4.40 -1.52 8.72
C ILE A 275 -5.78 -1.90 8.17
N VAL A 276 -6.20 -3.16 8.36
CA VAL A 276 -7.50 -3.66 7.87
C VAL A 276 -8.65 -2.91 8.54
N ASN A 277 -8.59 -2.68 9.86
CA ASN A 277 -9.61 -1.94 10.58
C ASN A 277 -9.79 -0.51 10.03
N HIS A 278 -8.71 0.24 9.82
CA HIS A 278 -8.77 1.57 9.25
C HIS A 278 -9.33 1.59 7.82
N LEU A 279 -8.95 0.59 7.00
CA LEU A 279 -9.51 0.41 5.66
C LEU A 279 -11.03 0.20 5.69
N LEU A 280 -11.52 -0.63 6.61
CA LEU A 280 -12.96 -0.88 6.80
C LEU A 280 -13.69 0.38 7.28
N MET A 281 -13.09 1.15 8.20
CA MET A 281 -13.65 2.42 8.65
C MET A 281 -13.75 3.44 7.51
N ALA A 282 -12.72 3.54 6.67
CA ALA A 282 -12.73 4.40 5.49
C ALA A 282 -13.83 3.99 4.50
N ASN A 283 -14.02 2.67 4.28
CA ASN A 283 -15.07 2.14 3.40
C ASN A 283 -16.50 2.37 3.93
N LYS A 284 -16.68 2.47 5.25
CA LYS A 284 -18.00 2.83 5.85
C LYS A 284 -18.35 4.31 5.63
N LYS A 285 -17.35 5.18 5.49
CA LYS A 285 -17.51 6.64 5.31
C LYS A 285 -17.49 7.07 3.85
N GLY A 286 -16.72 6.39 3.03
CA GLY A 286 -16.47 6.74 1.64
C GLY A 286 -17.64 6.49 0.71
N GLN A 287 -17.70 7.27 -0.37
CA GLN A 287 -18.64 7.05 -1.47
C GLN A 287 -18.09 6.08 -2.52
N LYS A 288 -16.79 5.79 -2.44
CA LYS A 288 -16.05 4.86 -3.30
C LYS A 288 -15.20 3.95 -2.42
N ASP A 289 -14.94 2.75 -2.90
CA ASP A 289 -14.11 1.77 -2.19
C ASP A 289 -12.68 2.28 -1.99
N SER A 290 -12.25 2.31 -0.75
CA SER A 290 -10.85 2.45 -0.37
C SER A 290 -10.16 1.10 -0.51
N SER A 291 -8.88 1.12 -0.83
CA SER A 291 -8.12 -0.10 -1.09
C SER A 291 -6.66 -0.01 -0.61
N ILE A 292 -6.03 -1.15 -0.49
CA ILE A 292 -4.64 -1.26 -0.09
C ILE A 292 -3.90 -2.30 -0.93
N VAL A 293 -2.69 -1.95 -1.35
CA VAL A 293 -1.74 -2.85 -2.00
C VAL A 293 -0.56 -3.04 -1.06
N LEU A 294 -0.30 -4.27 -0.69
CA LEU A 294 0.80 -4.65 0.21
C LEU A 294 1.82 -5.50 -0.55
N THR A 295 3.10 -5.24 -0.34
CA THR A 295 4.15 -6.19 -0.69
C THR A 295 4.73 -6.78 0.59
N THR A 296 5.07 -8.07 0.59
CA THR A 296 5.61 -8.72 1.79
C THR A 296 6.55 -9.89 1.45
N HIS A 297 7.42 -10.18 2.41
CA HIS A 297 8.22 -11.41 2.47
C HIS A 297 7.85 -12.24 3.72
N SER A 298 6.91 -11.77 4.54
CA SER A 298 6.64 -12.35 5.84
C SER A 298 5.58 -13.43 5.80
N PRO A 299 5.88 -14.66 6.25
CA PRO A 299 4.87 -15.70 6.44
C PRO A 299 3.85 -15.29 7.52
N TYR A 300 4.21 -14.44 8.48
CA TYR A 300 3.30 -13.99 9.53
C TYR A 300 2.22 -13.05 8.97
N VAL A 301 2.56 -12.17 8.03
CA VAL A 301 1.57 -11.33 7.34
C VAL A 301 0.56 -12.21 6.61
N VAL A 302 1.03 -13.22 5.88
CA VAL A 302 0.16 -14.20 5.18
C VAL A 302 -0.72 -14.96 6.17
N SER A 303 -0.15 -15.42 7.29
CA SER A 303 -0.90 -16.15 8.31
C SER A 303 -2.03 -15.31 8.92
N VAL A 304 -1.78 -14.02 9.20
CA VAL A 304 -2.81 -13.11 9.71
C VAL A 304 -3.93 -12.90 8.69
N LEU A 305 -3.57 -12.68 7.42
CA LEU A 305 -4.57 -12.53 6.35
C LEU A 305 -5.37 -13.83 6.12
N ASN A 306 -4.77 -14.99 6.32
CA ASN A 306 -5.48 -16.28 6.28
C ASN A 306 -6.50 -16.43 7.40
N VAL A 307 -6.19 -15.94 8.61
CA VAL A 307 -7.18 -15.89 9.69
C VAL A 307 -8.36 -15.00 9.30
N LEU A 308 -8.09 -13.79 8.78
CA LEU A 308 -9.14 -12.87 8.33
C LEU A 308 -9.97 -13.45 7.16
N LEU A 309 -9.33 -14.14 6.20
CA LEU A 309 -10.02 -14.82 5.11
C LEU A 309 -10.91 -15.97 5.60
N SER A 310 -10.44 -16.76 6.56
CA SER A 310 -11.23 -17.85 7.15
C SER A 310 -12.46 -17.32 7.87
N GLN A 311 -12.30 -16.22 8.63
CA GLN A 311 -13.42 -15.53 9.29
C GLN A 311 -14.39 -14.92 8.26
N ALA A 312 -13.85 -14.29 7.20
CA ALA A 312 -14.65 -13.74 6.11
C ALA A 312 -15.50 -14.82 5.45
N ARG A 313 -14.91 -15.99 5.17
CA ARG A 313 -15.64 -17.14 4.62
C ARG A 313 -16.78 -17.59 5.53
N TYR A 314 -16.53 -17.67 6.85
CA TYR A 314 -17.58 -18.00 7.81
C TYR A 314 -18.74 -16.99 7.71
N CYS A 315 -18.46 -15.70 7.74
CA CYS A 315 -19.45 -14.64 7.62
C CYS A 315 -20.17 -14.62 6.27
N ASP A 316 -19.45 -14.91 5.17
CA ASP A 316 -20.05 -15.00 3.82
C ASP A 316 -21.08 -16.15 3.72
N LEU A 317 -20.83 -17.27 4.44
CA LEU A 317 -21.73 -18.43 4.49
C LEU A 317 -22.85 -18.27 5.53
N HIS A 318 -22.62 -17.49 6.58
CA HIS A 318 -23.54 -17.26 7.70
C HIS A 318 -23.76 -15.75 7.87
N PRO A 319 -24.58 -15.12 7.01
CA PRO A 319 -24.73 -13.64 6.99
C PRO A 319 -25.44 -13.07 8.23
N ILE A 320 -25.93 -13.92 9.14
CA ILE A 320 -26.58 -13.51 10.39
C ILE A 320 -25.53 -13.59 11.51
N TYR A 321 -25.39 -12.48 12.25
CA TYR A 321 -24.53 -12.43 13.43
C TYR A 321 -24.91 -13.52 14.45
N ASP A 322 -23.94 -14.31 14.88
CA ASP A 322 -24.11 -15.39 15.84
C ASP A 322 -23.25 -15.14 17.09
N VAL A 323 -23.88 -14.80 18.20
CA VAL A 323 -23.23 -14.53 19.48
C VAL A 323 -22.47 -15.75 20.06
N ASN A 324 -22.81 -16.97 19.63
CA ASN A 324 -22.13 -18.18 20.13
C ASN A 324 -20.72 -18.35 19.55
N VAL A 325 -20.39 -17.62 18.50
CA VAL A 325 -19.06 -17.66 17.84
C VAL A 325 -18.33 -16.32 17.89
N ASP A 326 -18.88 -15.32 18.60
CA ASP A 326 -18.32 -13.95 18.68
C ASP A 326 -16.89 -13.94 19.25
N ASP A 327 -16.56 -14.84 20.15
CA ASP A 327 -15.19 -15.00 20.68
C ASP A 327 -14.20 -15.59 19.66
N ILE A 328 -14.70 -16.19 18.57
CA ILE A 328 -13.89 -16.87 17.54
C ILE A 328 -13.83 -16.03 16.27
N VAL A 329 -14.94 -15.42 15.87
CA VAL A 329 -15.09 -14.63 14.65
C VAL A 329 -15.10 -13.16 14.99
N ASP A 330 -14.09 -12.44 14.51
CA ASP A 330 -14.00 -10.99 14.69
C ASP A 330 -14.85 -10.27 13.63
N TYR A 331 -16.10 -9.99 13.97
CA TYR A 331 -17.03 -9.29 13.07
C TYR A 331 -16.62 -7.84 12.80
N ASP A 332 -15.84 -7.22 13.67
CA ASP A 332 -15.37 -5.84 13.49
C ASP A 332 -14.33 -5.72 12.38
N HIS A 333 -13.60 -6.81 12.11
CA HIS A 333 -12.61 -6.89 11.02
C HIS A 333 -13.13 -7.60 9.77
N TYR A 334 -14.45 -7.82 9.68
CA TYR A 334 -15.04 -8.52 8.54
C TYR A 334 -14.95 -7.71 7.25
N MET A 335 -14.31 -8.31 6.24
CA MET A 335 -14.35 -7.89 4.85
C MET A 335 -14.63 -9.12 3.98
N PRO A 336 -15.68 -9.12 3.12
CA PRO A 336 -16.02 -10.27 2.28
C PRO A 336 -14.82 -10.86 1.54
N SER A 337 -14.71 -12.19 1.47
CA SER A 337 -13.56 -12.90 0.92
C SER A 337 -13.24 -12.50 -0.52
N LYS A 338 -14.25 -12.16 -1.32
CA LYS A 338 -14.11 -11.67 -2.70
C LYS A 338 -13.29 -10.39 -2.87
N TYR A 339 -13.06 -9.66 -1.79
CA TYR A 339 -12.28 -8.41 -1.81
C TYR A 339 -10.78 -8.60 -1.51
N TYR A 340 -10.35 -9.84 -1.30
CA TYR A 340 -8.94 -10.18 -1.20
C TYR A 340 -8.40 -10.67 -2.53
N SER A 341 -7.16 -10.31 -2.83
CA SER A 341 -6.35 -10.87 -3.92
C SER A 341 -4.94 -11.10 -3.41
N ALA A 342 -4.31 -12.16 -3.80
CA ALA A 342 -2.92 -12.44 -3.48
C ALA A 342 -2.21 -13.10 -4.66
N TYR A 343 -1.01 -12.61 -4.97
CA TYR A 343 -0.20 -13.13 -6.06
C TYR A 343 1.24 -13.32 -5.61
N TYR A 344 1.86 -14.38 -6.13
CA TYR A 344 3.28 -14.64 -6.01
C TYR A 344 4.00 -14.28 -7.30
N ILE A 345 5.16 -13.64 -7.18
CA ILE A 345 6.05 -13.38 -8.32
C ILE A 345 7.11 -14.47 -8.36
N ASN A 346 7.02 -15.31 -9.39
CA ASN A 346 7.95 -16.40 -9.66
C ASN A 346 9.34 -15.87 -10.07
N ASP A 347 10.37 -16.71 -9.95
CA ASP A 347 11.74 -16.38 -10.32
C ASP A 347 11.90 -15.98 -11.81
N ASN A 348 10.97 -16.39 -12.66
CA ASN A 348 10.93 -16.02 -14.07
C ASN A 348 10.17 -14.70 -14.35
N GLY A 349 9.73 -13.98 -13.33
CA GLY A 349 9.00 -12.72 -13.45
C GLY A 349 7.53 -12.83 -13.85
N THR A 350 6.92 -14.03 -13.73
CA THR A 350 5.48 -14.25 -13.95
C THR A 350 4.74 -14.26 -12.62
N PHE A 351 3.43 -13.96 -12.67
CA PHE A 351 2.57 -13.94 -11.50
C PHE A 351 1.75 -15.23 -11.39
N GLU A 352 1.58 -15.70 -10.17
CA GLU A 352 0.73 -16.83 -9.81
C GLU A 352 -0.31 -16.39 -8.78
N ASN A 353 -1.58 -16.75 -9.01
CA ASN A 353 -2.63 -16.47 -8.04
C ASN A 353 -2.50 -17.44 -6.85
N LEU A 354 -2.42 -16.89 -5.64
CA LEU A 354 -2.26 -17.66 -4.42
C LEU A 354 -3.56 -17.96 -3.68
N ILE A 355 -4.68 -17.36 -4.09
CA ILE A 355 -5.98 -17.64 -3.45
C ILE A 355 -6.64 -18.81 -4.15
N ASP A 356 -6.84 -19.90 -3.39
CA ASP A 356 -7.62 -21.04 -3.82
C ASP A 356 -9.09 -20.66 -4.03
N SER A 357 -9.67 -21.10 -5.13
CA SER A 357 -11.07 -20.81 -5.46
C SER A 357 -12.07 -21.62 -4.63
N GLU A 358 -11.71 -22.81 -4.16
CA GLU A 358 -12.58 -23.69 -3.37
C GLU A 358 -12.42 -23.41 -1.87
N LEU A 359 -11.19 -23.14 -1.45
CA LEU A 359 -10.84 -22.80 -0.07
C LEU A 359 -10.10 -21.46 -0.06
N PRO A 360 -10.79 -20.31 0.13
CA PRO A 360 -10.15 -19.00 0.03
C PRO A 360 -9.12 -18.81 1.14
N MET A 361 -7.93 -19.31 0.87
CA MET A 361 -6.72 -19.14 1.69
C MET A 361 -5.55 -18.80 0.76
N ILE A 362 -4.64 -17.98 1.26
CA ILE A 362 -3.41 -17.61 0.57
C ILE A 362 -2.39 -18.73 0.80
N SER A 363 -1.89 -19.36 -0.27
CA SER A 363 -0.82 -20.34 -0.17
C SER A 363 0.44 -19.70 0.44
N GLY A 364 1.00 -20.35 1.44
CA GLY A 364 2.26 -19.95 2.08
C GLY A 364 3.47 -20.81 1.69
N VAL A 365 3.28 -21.79 0.82
CA VAL A 365 4.30 -22.80 0.47
C VAL A 365 5.61 -22.16 0.01
N GLU A 366 5.54 -21.12 -0.80
CA GLU A 366 6.73 -20.43 -1.33
C GLU A 366 7.51 -19.61 -0.27
N LEU A 367 6.90 -19.32 0.88
CA LEU A 367 7.55 -18.62 1.99
C LEU A 367 8.21 -19.58 2.99
N ASP A 368 7.87 -20.85 2.96
CA ASP A 368 8.26 -21.85 3.98
C ASP A 368 9.37 -22.82 3.53
N GLY A 369 9.96 -22.59 2.37
CA GLY A 369 11.04 -23.44 1.84
C GLY A 369 12.27 -23.57 2.77
N VAL A 370 12.41 -22.70 3.77
CA VAL A 370 13.45 -22.84 4.82
C VAL A 370 13.08 -23.95 5.79
N SER A 371 11.81 -24.13 6.14
CA SER A 371 11.36 -25.25 6.99
C SER A 371 11.64 -26.60 6.35
N ASP A 372 11.35 -26.74 5.06
CA ASP A 372 11.64 -27.96 4.29
C ASP A 372 13.15 -28.24 4.27
N TRP A 373 13.97 -27.22 4.02
CA TRP A 373 15.44 -27.35 4.05
C TRP A 373 15.95 -27.77 5.45
N VAL A 374 15.40 -27.20 6.52
CA VAL A 374 15.75 -27.52 7.89
C VAL A 374 15.40 -28.97 8.19
N GLU A 375 14.19 -29.41 7.86
CA GLU A 375 13.71 -30.76 8.10
C GLU A 375 14.58 -31.80 7.36
N GLU A 376 14.83 -31.57 6.06
CA GLU A 376 15.67 -32.42 5.23
C GLU A 376 17.10 -32.56 5.80
N ASN A 377 17.72 -31.45 6.21
CA ASN A 377 19.09 -31.48 6.71
C ASN A 377 19.19 -32.04 8.12
N ILE A 378 18.22 -31.78 9.00
CA ILE A 378 18.16 -32.44 10.31
C ILE A 378 17.98 -33.94 10.17
N SER A 379 17.10 -34.40 9.24
CA SER A 379 16.92 -35.81 8.96
C SER A 379 18.20 -36.48 8.49
N LYS A 380 18.93 -35.87 7.53
CA LYS A 380 20.23 -36.37 7.08
C LYS A 380 21.27 -36.47 8.20
N VAL A 381 21.32 -35.45 9.08
CA VAL A 381 22.24 -35.46 10.23
C VAL A 381 21.84 -36.56 11.23
N ASN A 382 20.54 -36.72 11.50
CA ASN A 382 20.04 -37.78 12.38
C ASN A 382 20.33 -39.18 11.85
N GLU A 383 20.23 -39.42 10.54
CA GLU A 383 20.66 -40.65 9.89
C GLU A 383 22.16 -40.92 10.14
N LEU A 384 23.01 -39.90 10.11
CA LEU A 384 24.44 -40.06 10.39
C LEU A 384 24.74 -40.33 11.87
N ILE A 385 23.89 -39.87 12.78
CA ILE A 385 24.08 -40.03 14.22
C ILE A 385 23.53 -41.37 14.70
N TYR A 386 22.39 -41.78 14.20
CA TYR A 386 21.62 -42.92 14.72
C TYR A 386 21.56 -44.12 13.75
N GLY A 387 22.01 -43.90 12.52
CA GLY A 387 22.32 -44.87 11.46
C GLY A 387 21.55 -45.81 10.99
#